data_fa8483ac09ce1ba1dc74923ba386faa4
#
_entry.id   fa8483ac09ce1ba1dc74923ba386faa4
#
_cell.length_a   1.000
_cell.length_b   1.000
_cell.length_c   1.000
_cell.angle_alpha   90.00
_cell.angle_beta   90.00
_cell.angle_gamma   90.00
#
_symmetry.space_group_name_H-M   'P 1'
#
loop_
_entity.id
_entity.type
_entity.pdbx_description
1 polymer ?
#
loop_
_entity_poly.entity_id
_entity_poly.type
_entity_poly.pdbx_seq_one_letter_code
_entity_poly.pdbx_strand_id
1 'polypeptide(L)'
;DVYKRQPRVDVLFLSIPVDMEDVRKVVDEKRISRMPISRSESLDDTFGIVYVKDLFNLDNEATSVEVENLVKDAIYLPEYTTVLSALNILRENQASFACVIDENGGIEGVITIKDVLSEFVGDLPDEHDERFKGIKRLGPGQWVVEGKTDIDDFEEFFGLESQESDVATVGGLYLSYSEKLPSVNEKITVHGLELTVSAIDNRRIDSLIVKKIAKIT
;
A
#
# COMPACT_ATOMS: atom_id res chain seq x y z
N ASP A 1 10.37 16.40 6.44
CA ASP A 1 9.03 15.99 5.96
C ASP A 1 8.60 14.80 6.80
N VAL A 2 7.44 14.95 7.47
CA VAL A 2 6.87 13.93 8.34
C VAL A 2 6.21 12.89 7.44
N TYR A 3 6.66 11.66 7.50
CA TYR A 3 6.07 10.56 6.73
C TYR A 3 4.60 10.29 7.14
N LYS A 4 3.80 9.82 6.18
CA LYS A 4 2.40 9.46 6.39
C LYS A 4 2.35 8.22 7.30
N ARG A 5 2.06 8.42 8.58
CA ARG A 5 1.90 7.35 9.58
C ARG A 5 0.41 7.04 9.76
N GLN A 6 0.08 5.81 10.12
CA GLN A 6 -1.22 5.51 10.66
C GLN A 6 -1.32 6.18 12.05
N PRO A 7 -2.22 7.15 12.24
CA PRO A 7 -2.30 7.90 13.50
C PRO A 7 -2.77 6.99 14.64
N ARG A 8 -2.39 7.32 15.87
CA ARG A 8 -2.67 6.58 17.10
C ARG A 8 -4.13 6.10 17.21
N VAL A 9 -5.08 6.95 16.85
CA VAL A 9 -6.52 6.68 16.96
C VAL A 9 -6.98 5.54 16.03
N ASP A 10 -6.23 5.24 14.98
CA ASP A 10 -6.52 4.21 13.99
C ASP A 10 -5.69 2.94 14.18
N VAL A 11 -4.72 2.96 15.13
CA VAL A 11 -3.85 1.81 15.38
C VAL A 11 -4.64 0.71 16.08
N LEU A 12 -4.73 -0.43 15.43
CA LEU A 12 -5.25 -1.65 16.04
C LEU A 12 -4.12 -2.37 16.77
N PHE A 13 -4.34 -2.69 18.04
CA PHE A 13 -3.39 -3.40 18.89
C PHE A 13 -4.11 -4.47 19.72
N LEU A 14 -3.36 -5.44 20.21
CA LEU A 14 -3.87 -6.44 21.15
C LEU A 14 -3.52 -6.03 22.58
N SER A 15 -4.43 -6.29 23.50
CA SER A 15 -4.16 -6.19 24.94
C SER A 15 -4.23 -7.59 25.58
N ILE A 16 -3.39 -7.83 26.58
CA ILE A 16 -3.44 -9.08 27.36
C ILE A 16 -4.41 -8.87 28.53
N PRO A 17 -5.34 -9.84 28.79
CA PRO A 17 -5.53 -11.13 28.12
C PRO A 17 -6.19 -10.98 26.73
N VAL A 18 -5.77 -11.83 25.78
CA VAL A 18 -6.25 -11.79 24.40
C VAL A 18 -7.47 -12.68 24.23
N ASP A 19 -8.54 -12.15 23.64
CA ASP A 19 -9.65 -12.95 23.13
C ASP A 19 -9.40 -13.29 21.66
N MET A 20 -9.14 -14.58 21.39
CA MET A 20 -8.80 -15.05 20.05
C MET A 20 -9.99 -14.98 19.07
N GLU A 21 -11.21 -15.01 19.55
CA GLU A 21 -12.41 -14.88 18.70
C GLU A 21 -12.53 -13.44 18.17
N ASP A 22 -12.31 -12.46 19.04
CA ASP A 22 -12.34 -11.06 18.67
C ASP A 22 -11.16 -10.70 17.75
N VAL A 23 -9.97 -11.26 18.00
CA VAL A 23 -8.81 -11.09 17.10
C VAL A 23 -9.14 -11.54 15.69
N ARG A 24 -9.73 -12.72 15.53
CA ARG A 24 -10.08 -13.26 14.20
C ARG A 24 -11.07 -12.37 13.48
N LYS A 25 -12.12 -11.89 14.16
CA LYS A 25 -13.12 -10.96 13.58
C LYS A 25 -12.45 -9.67 13.06
N VAL A 26 -11.60 -9.06 13.89
CA VAL A 26 -10.93 -7.79 13.53
C VAL A 26 -9.97 -7.99 12.38
N VAL A 27 -9.24 -9.09 12.35
CA VAL A 27 -8.27 -9.40 11.29
C VAL A 27 -8.96 -9.65 9.95
N ASP A 28 -10.06 -10.40 9.95
CA ASP A 28 -10.84 -10.70 8.73
C ASP A 28 -11.41 -9.41 8.12
N GLU A 29 -11.86 -8.47 8.96
CA GLU A 29 -12.41 -7.19 8.50
C GLU A 29 -11.33 -6.22 7.99
N LYS A 30 -10.19 -6.14 8.68
CA LYS A 30 -9.20 -5.08 8.46
C LYS A 30 -7.97 -5.53 7.67
N ARG A 31 -7.83 -6.82 7.36
CA ARG A 31 -6.71 -7.41 6.59
C ARG A 31 -5.32 -6.97 7.05
N ILE A 32 -5.12 -6.90 8.36
CA ILE A 32 -3.84 -6.52 8.97
C ILE A 32 -2.90 -7.72 9.04
N SER A 33 -1.61 -7.47 8.86
CA SER A 33 -0.58 -8.52 8.92
C SER A 33 0.20 -8.52 10.23
N ARG A 34 0.21 -7.41 10.96
CA ARG A 34 0.97 -7.20 12.20
C ARG A 34 0.22 -6.23 13.10
N MET A 35 0.34 -6.43 14.41
CA MET A 35 -0.25 -5.55 15.41
C MET A 35 0.71 -5.36 16.57
N PRO A 36 0.77 -4.17 17.18
CA PRO A 36 1.34 -4.00 18.51
C PRO A 36 0.61 -4.87 19.54
N ILE A 37 1.32 -5.33 20.55
CA ILE A 37 0.73 -6.01 21.70
C ILE A 37 1.10 -5.27 22.98
N SER A 38 0.08 -5.00 23.79
CA SER A 38 0.17 -4.20 25.01
C SER A 38 -0.16 -5.05 26.25
N ARG A 39 0.40 -4.66 27.38
CA ARG A 39 0.10 -5.26 28.70
C ARG A 39 -1.19 -4.75 29.31
N SER A 40 -1.75 -3.69 28.76
CA SER A 40 -2.99 -3.07 29.21
C SER A 40 -3.85 -2.63 28.01
N GLU A 41 -4.98 -2.00 28.30
CA GLU A 41 -5.82 -1.37 27.27
C GLU A 41 -5.22 -0.05 26.71
N SER A 42 -3.98 0.27 27.08
CA SER A 42 -3.24 1.44 26.55
C SER A 42 -2.22 1.01 25.52
N LEU A 43 -2.19 1.70 24.38
CA LEU A 43 -1.19 1.49 23.33
C LEU A 43 0.24 1.81 23.85
N ASP A 44 0.37 2.70 24.85
CA ASP A 44 1.67 3.11 25.40
C ASP A 44 2.35 1.99 26.20
N ASP A 45 1.59 0.99 26.68
CA ASP A 45 2.14 -0.18 27.36
C ASP A 45 2.54 -1.30 26.37
N THR A 46 2.69 -0.96 25.10
CA THR A 46 3.15 -1.90 24.06
C THR A 46 4.55 -2.43 24.41
N PHE A 47 4.69 -3.74 24.45
CA PHE A 47 5.95 -4.41 24.73
C PHE A 47 6.50 -5.23 23.55
N GLY A 48 5.80 -5.24 22.42
CA GLY A 48 6.22 -5.92 21.21
C GLY A 48 5.20 -5.89 20.10
N ILE A 49 5.42 -6.69 19.09
CA ILE A 49 4.52 -6.89 17.96
C ILE A 49 4.23 -8.37 17.77
N VAL A 50 3.04 -8.70 17.24
CA VAL A 50 2.67 -10.04 16.83
C VAL A 50 2.35 -10.07 15.34
N TYR A 51 2.69 -11.18 14.70
CA TYR A 51 2.26 -11.45 13.33
C TYR A 51 0.92 -12.18 13.35
N VAL A 52 -0.04 -11.62 12.66
CA VAL A 52 -1.39 -12.19 12.58
C VAL A 52 -1.39 -13.64 12.11
N LYS A 53 -0.54 -13.98 11.12
CA LYS A 53 -0.39 -15.35 10.62
C LYS A 53 0.02 -16.34 11.70
N ASP A 54 0.81 -15.90 12.70
CA ASP A 54 1.28 -16.76 13.76
C ASP A 54 0.16 -17.00 14.79
N LEU A 55 -0.71 -16.00 15.01
CA LEU A 55 -1.91 -16.13 15.86
C LEU A 55 -2.92 -17.13 15.30
N PHE A 56 -3.07 -17.23 13.97
CA PHE A 56 -3.98 -18.18 13.35
C PHE A 56 -3.59 -19.65 13.57
N ASN A 57 -2.35 -19.92 13.99
CA ASN A 57 -1.88 -21.25 14.34
C ASN A 57 -2.26 -21.65 15.79
N LEU A 58 -2.79 -20.72 16.57
CA LEU A 58 -3.27 -20.97 17.92
C LEU A 58 -4.75 -21.37 17.91
N ASP A 59 -5.13 -22.20 18.90
CA ASP A 59 -6.52 -22.55 19.14
C ASP A 59 -7.30 -21.35 19.73
N ASN A 60 -8.64 -21.41 19.67
CA ASN A 60 -9.48 -20.36 20.24
C ASN A 60 -9.36 -20.25 21.78
N GLU A 61 -8.91 -21.31 22.43
CA GLU A 61 -8.67 -21.38 23.87
C GLU A 61 -7.21 -21.04 24.24
N ALA A 62 -6.45 -20.46 23.31
CA ALA A 62 -5.05 -20.12 23.55
C ALA A 62 -4.90 -19.18 24.75
N THR A 63 -3.95 -19.51 25.59
CA THR A 63 -3.64 -18.71 26.78
C THR A 63 -2.82 -17.48 26.45
N SER A 64 -2.85 -16.47 27.31
CA SER A 64 -2.00 -15.28 27.16
C SER A 64 -0.50 -15.65 27.07
N VAL A 65 -0.07 -16.70 27.73
CA VAL A 65 1.34 -17.18 27.66
C VAL A 65 1.70 -17.69 26.27
N GLU A 66 0.78 -18.38 25.58
CA GLU A 66 1.01 -18.85 24.23
C GLU A 66 1.09 -17.68 23.24
N VAL A 67 0.27 -16.67 23.43
CA VAL A 67 0.33 -15.43 22.63
C VAL A 67 1.64 -14.67 22.91
N GLU A 68 2.05 -14.53 24.18
CA GLU A 68 3.31 -13.89 24.56
C GLU A 68 4.54 -14.57 23.93
N ASN A 69 4.52 -15.89 23.74
CA ASN A 69 5.60 -16.63 23.09
C ASN A 69 5.76 -16.29 21.58
N LEU A 70 4.73 -15.68 20.96
CA LEU A 70 4.75 -15.23 19.57
C LEU A 70 5.22 -13.78 19.42
N VAL A 71 5.38 -13.06 20.53
CA VAL A 71 5.77 -11.65 20.52
C VAL A 71 7.19 -11.50 19.99
N LYS A 72 7.37 -10.55 19.10
CA LYS A 72 8.64 -10.09 18.57
C LYS A 72 8.96 -8.70 19.08
N ASP A 73 10.23 -8.37 19.17
CA ASP A 73 10.65 -7.02 19.51
C ASP A 73 10.09 -6.00 18.53
N ALA A 74 9.53 -4.91 19.06
CA ALA A 74 9.09 -3.79 18.26
C ALA A 74 10.26 -2.86 17.93
N ILE A 75 10.30 -2.34 16.72
CA ILE A 75 11.16 -1.22 16.36
C ILE A 75 10.42 0.06 16.73
N TYR A 76 11.09 0.96 17.43
CA TYR A 76 10.58 2.25 17.81
C TYR A 76 11.31 3.36 17.04
N LEU A 77 10.56 4.29 16.46
CA LEU A 77 11.07 5.42 15.71
C LEU A 77 10.55 6.71 16.36
N PRO A 78 11.43 7.65 16.75
CA PRO A 78 10.99 8.98 17.14
C PRO A 78 10.14 9.64 16.05
N GLU A 79 9.10 10.38 16.41
CA GLU A 79 8.18 10.99 15.45
C GLU A 79 8.85 11.98 14.47
N TYR A 80 9.97 12.57 14.85
CA TYR A 80 10.77 13.47 14.00
C TYR A 80 11.81 12.73 13.13
N THR A 81 11.80 11.39 13.10
CA THR A 81 12.70 10.61 12.24
C THR A 81 12.38 10.92 10.76
N THR A 82 13.42 11.20 9.97
CA THR A 82 13.20 11.44 8.54
C THR A 82 12.83 10.15 7.80
N VAL A 83 12.14 10.29 6.68
CA VAL A 83 11.72 9.16 5.82
C VAL A 83 12.91 8.27 5.45
N LEU A 84 14.04 8.87 5.05
CA LEU A 84 15.25 8.14 4.69
C LEU A 84 15.87 7.40 5.88
N SER A 85 15.89 8.03 7.06
CA SER A 85 16.38 7.40 8.29
C SER A 85 15.49 6.24 8.70
N ALA A 86 14.17 6.41 8.65
CA ALA A 86 13.19 5.36 8.93
C ALA A 86 13.40 4.14 8.01
N LEU A 87 13.59 4.38 6.71
CA LEU A 87 13.87 3.32 5.73
C LEU A 87 15.15 2.56 6.07
N ASN A 88 16.23 3.27 6.41
CA ASN A 88 17.49 2.65 6.77
C ASN A 88 17.37 1.80 8.04
N ILE A 89 16.72 2.34 9.10
CA ILE A 89 16.51 1.61 10.36
C ILE A 89 15.69 0.34 10.12
N LEU A 90 14.58 0.43 9.39
CA LEU A 90 13.75 -0.73 9.06
C LEU A 90 14.55 -1.78 8.29
N ARG A 91 15.36 -1.37 7.30
CA ARG A 91 16.18 -2.27 6.50
C ARG A 91 17.28 -2.95 7.31
N GLU A 92 18.02 -2.21 8.13
CA GLU A 92 19.11 -2.74 8.97
C GLU A 92 18.59 -3.76 9.99
N ASN A 93 17.40 -3.53 10.54
CA ASN A 93 16.74 -4.45 11.46
C ASN A 93 15.91 -5.53 10.75
N GLN A 94 15.93 -5.59 9.42
CA GLN A 94 15.09 -6.51 8.63
C GLN A 94 13.61 -6.45 9.03
N ALA A 95 13.17 -5.28 9.51
CA ALA A 95 11.82 -5.02 9.96
C ALA A 95 11.00 -4.36 8.84
N SER A 96 9.74 -4.67 8.79
CA SER A 96 8.80 -4.05 7.84
C SER A 96 7.69 -3.26 8.53
N PHE A 97 7.82 -3.06 9.86
CA PHE A 97 6.85 -2.39 10.72
C PHE A 97 7.59 -1.75 11.89
N ALA A 98 7.18 -0.54 12.30
CA ALA A 98 7.69 0.13 13.49
C ALA A 98 6.57 0.90 14.20
N CYS A 99 6.72 1.08 15.51
CA CYS A 99 5.94 2.01 16.30
C CYS A 99 6.62 3.38 16.29
N VAL A 100 5.83 4.44 16.12
CA VAL A 100 6.32 5.81 16.18
C VAL A 100 6.04 6.37 17.58
N ILE A 101 7.06 6.92 18.22
CA ILE A 101 6.99 7.42 19.60
C ILE A 101 7.23 8.92 19.68
N ASP A 102 6.54 9.55 20.64
CA ASP A 102 6.75 10.95 21.02
C ASP A 102 7.98 11.13 21.95
N GLU A 103 8.23 12.36 22.41
CA GLU A 103 9.32 12.69 23.33
C GLU A 103 9.15 12.10 24.74
N ASN A 104 7.96 11.65 25.09
CA ASN A 104 7.64 11.03 26.37
C ASN A 104 7.68 9.49 26.30
N GLY A 105 7.89 8.93 25.10
CA GLY A 105 7.86 7.51 24.84
C GLY A 105 6.45 6.95 24.58
N GLY A 106 5.45 7.82 24.48
CA GLY A 106 4.08 7.45 24.08
C GLY A 106 4.01 7.06 22.61
N ILE A 107 3.19 6.07 22.26
CA ILE A 107 3.02 5.67 20.88
C ILE A 107 2.04 6.60 20.17
N GLU A 108 2.55 7.33 19.19
CA GLU A 108 1.84 8.27 18.34
C GLU A 108 1.26 7.64 17.06
N GLY A 109 1.68 6.42 16.77
CA GLY A 109 1.18 5.70 15.60
C GLY A 109 2.10 4.56 15.19
N VAL A 110 1.83 4.00 14.03
CA VAL A 110 2.64 2.94 13.43
C VAL A 110 2.97 3.28 11.97
N ILE A 111 4.06 2.70 11.48
CA ILE A 111 4.49 2.85 10.10
C ILE A 111 4.97 1.52 9.55
N THR A 112 4.72 1.29 8.28
CA THR A 112 5.25 0.15 7.55
C THR A 112 6.31 0.58 6.54
N ILE A 113 7.15 -0.36 6.10
CA ILE A 113 8.11 -0.11 5.01
C ILE A 113 7.40 0.36 3.73
N LYS A 114 6.14 -0.07 3.52
CA LYS A 114 5.32 0.36 2.39
C LYS A 114 4.99 1.85 2.50
N ASP A 115 4.59 2.33 3.69
CA ASP A 115 4.29 3.75 3.94
C ASP A 115 5.53 4.61 3.70
N VAL A 116 6.70 4.16 4.18
CA VAL A 116 7.98 4.83 3.96
C VAL A 116 8.33 4.89 2.47
N LEU A 117 8.14 3.80 1.73
CA LEU A 117 8.42 3.75 0.30
C LEU A 117 7.43 4.59 -0.52
N SER A 118 6.16 4.66 -0.09
CA SER A 118 5.13 5.48 -0.75
C SER A 118 5.51 6.96 -0.77
N GLU A 119 6.18 7.43 0.27
CA GLU A 119 6.63 8.82 0.37
C GLU A 119 7.72 9.16 -0.67
N PHE A 120 8.53 8.17 -1.09
CA PHE A 120 9.54 8.36 -2.14
C PHE A 120 8.99 8.22 -3.56
N VAL A 121 7.99 7.37 -3.74
CA VAL A 121 7.50 6.95 -5.07
C VAL A 121 6.14 7.59 -5.39
N GLY A 122 5.54 8.32 -4.44
CA GLY A 122 4.14 8.72 -4.45
C GLY A 122 3.25 7.57 -3.96
N ASP A 123 2.01 7.85 -3.68
CA ASP A 123 1.06 6.83 -3.19
C ASP A 123 1.12 5.60 -4.11
N LEU A 124 1.62 4.50 -3.54
CA LEU A 124 1.61 3.21 -4.20
C LEU A 124 0.19 2.66 -4.03
N PRO A 125 -0.62 2.65 -5.07
CA PRO A 125 -1.96 2.09 -4.97
C PRO A 125 -1.86 0.64 -4.52
N ASP A 126 -2.72 0.23 -3.60
CA ASP A 126 -2.76 -1.15 -3.15
C ASP A 126 -3.22 -2.04 -4.31
N GLU A 127 -2.62 -3.24 -4.43
CA GLU A 127 -3.07 -4.28 -5.38
C GLU A 127 -4.55 -4.68 -5.14
N HIS A 128 -5.14 -4.22 -4.03
CA HIS A 128 -6.50 -4.47 -3.59
C HIS A 128 -7.35 -3.20 -3.46
N ASP A 129 -6.90 -2.05 -3.98
CA ASP A 129 -7.74 -0.85 -3.99
C ASP A 129 -8.87 -1.07 -5.01
N GLU A 130 -10.05 -1.41 -4.50
CA GLU A 130 -11.25 -1.64 -5.34
C GLU A 130 -11.67 -0.40 -6.14
N ARG A 131 -11.13 0.78 -5.81
CA ARG A 131 -11.40 2.04 -6.51
C ARG A 131 -10.79 2.07 -7.90
N PHE A 132 -9.63 1.42 -8.11
CA PHE A 132 -8.93 1.43 -9.39
C PHE A 132 -8.95 0.07 -10.07
N LYS A 133 -10.17 -0.46 -10.28
CA LYS A 133 -10.36 -1.73 -10.99
C LYS A 133 -9.76 -1.65 -12.40
N GLY A 134 -8.91 -2.60 -12.72
CA GLY A 134 -8.28 -2.70 -14.04
C GLY A 134 -6.86 -2.12 -14.12
N ILE A 135 -6.31 -1.55 -13.02
CA ILE A 135 -4.92 -1.08 -12.95
C ILE A 135 -4.13 -1.99 -12.01
N LYS A 136 -3.11 -2.69 -12.53
CA LYS A 136 -2.27 -3.61 -11.76
C LYS A 136 -0.80 -3.26 -11.93
N ARG A 137 -0.04 -3.25 -10.86
CA ARG A 137 1.39 -2.98 -10.92
C ARG A 137 2.13 -4.15 -11.56
N LEU A 138 2.95 -3.86 -12.57
CA LEU A 138 3.81 -4.84 -13.25
C LEU A 138 5.23 -4.84 -12.67
N GLY A 139 5.72 -3.67 -12.23
CA GLY A 139 7.05 -3.50 -11.69
C GLY A 139 7.33 -2.03 -11.31
N PRO A 140 8.57 -1.68 -10.94
CA PRO A 140 8.93 -0.32 -10.60
C PRO A 140 8.63 0.65 -11.76
N GLY A 141 7.71 1.59 -11.54
CA GLY A 141 7.30 2.58 -12.55
C GLY A 141 6.54 2.01 -13.75
N GLN A 142 5.99 0.79 -13.65
CA GLN A 142 5.23 0.14 -14.72
C GLN A 142 3.95 -0.50 -14.20
N TRP A 143 2.87 -0.38 -14.97
CA TRP A 143 1.54 -0.92 -14.66
C TRP A 143 0.94 -1.58 -15.88
N VAL A 144 0.11 -2.59 -15.67
CA VAL A 144 -0.83 -3.11 -16.65
C VAL A 144 -2.18 -2.46 -16.40
N VAL A 145 -2.76 -1.86 -17.42
CA VAL A 145 -4.06 -1.20 -17.36
C VAL A 145 -5.00 -1.86 -18.36
N GLU A 146 -6.19 -2.26 -17.91
CA GLU A 146 -7.22 -2.77 -18.81
C GLU A 146 -7.73 -1.65 -19.72
N GLY A 147 -7.89 -1.91 -21.00
CA GLY A 147 -8.35 -0.90 -21.97
C GLY A 147 -9.74 -0.32 -21.67
N LYS A 148 -10.57 -1.06 -20.92
CA LYS A 148 -11.90 -0.62 -20.45
C LYS A 148 -11.88 0.21 -19.16
N THR A 149 -10.72 0.38 -18.52
CA THR A 149 -10.59 1.20 -17.30
C THR A 149 -11.11 2.60 -17.58
N ASP A 150 -11.92 3.11 -16.64
CA ASP A 150 -12.47 4.46 -16.71
C ASP A 150 -11.37 5.51 -16.78
N ILE A 151 -11.59 6.56 -17.55
CA ILE A 151 -10.55 7.59 -17.75
C ILE A 151 -10.33 8.41 -16.48
N ASP A 152 -11.39 8.69 -15.71
CA ASP A 152 -11.30 9.47 -14.48
C ASP A 152 -10.50 8.68 -13.43
N ASP A 153 -10.74 7.36 -13.29
CA ASP A 153 -9.97 6.48 -12.43
C ASP A 153 -8.49 6.42 -12.82
N PHE A 154 -8.20 6.42 -14.13
CA PHE A 154 -6.85 6.42 -14.65
C PHE A 154 -6.14 7.75 -14.38
N GLU A 155 -6.80 8.87 -14.61
CA GLU A 155 -6.26 10.21 -14.38
C GLU A 155 -5.99 10.43 -12.88
N GLU A 156 -6.92 10.05 -12.01
CA GLU A 156 -6.75 10.10 -10.56
C GLU A 156 -5.56 9.24 -10.11
N PHE A 157 -5.47 8.00 -10.61
CA PHE A 157 -4.41 7.06 -10.25
C PHE A 157 -3.01 7.58 -10.60
N PHE A 158 -2.85 8.19 -11.77
CA PHE A 158 -1.56 8.69 -12.25
C PHE A 158 -1.29 10.14 -11.83
N GLY A 159 -2.26 10.82 -11.19
CA GLY A 159 -2.17 12.23 -10.78
C GLY A 159 -2.13 13.16 -11.99
N LEU A 160 -2.88 12.86 -13.03
CA LEU A 160 -3.02 13.70 -14.21
C LEU A 160 -4.11 14.75 -13.95
N GLU A 161 -3.93 15.94 -14.55
CA GLU A 161 -5.02 16.92 -14.57
C GLU A 161 -6.13 16.41 -15.48
N SER A 162 -7.36 16.36 -14.95
CA SER A 162 -8.53 15.97 -15.74
C SER A 162 -8.67 16.90 -16.93
N GLN A 163 -8.67 16.35 -18.12
CA GLN A 163 -8.93 17.08 -19.34
C GLN A 163 -10.36 16.79 -19.79
N GLU A 164 -11.09 17.83 -20.24
CA GLU A 164 -12.36 17.66 -20.93
C GLU A 164 -12.14 16.86 -22.23
N SER A 165 -12.04 15.55 -22.11
CA SER A 165 -11.90 14.64 -23.25
C SER A 165 -13.21 13.88 -23.45
N ASP A 166 -13.66 13.76 -24.69
CA ASP A 166 -14.86 12.99 -25.06
C ASP A 166 -14.66 11.46 -24.95
N VAL A 167 -13.57 11.01 -24.31
CA VAL A 167 -13.24 9.59 -24.17
C VAL A 167 -13.54 9.08 -22.76
N ALA A 168 -14.25 7.97 -22.67
CA ALA A 168 -14.67 7.38 -21.40
C ALA A 168 -13.70 6.32 -20.86
N THR A 169 -12.70 5.88 -21.64
CA THR A 169 -11.82 4.76 -21.25
C THR A 169 -10.38 4.99 -21.69
N VAL A 170 -9.43 4.31 -21.02
CA VAL A 170 -8.00 4.36 -21.35
C VAL A 170 -7.73 3.84 -22.76
N GLY A 171 -8.46 2.81 -23.22
CA GLY A 171 -8.39 2.34 -24.61
C GLY A 171 -8.86 3.40 -25.59
N GLY A 172 -9.91 4.15 -25.25
CA GLY A 172 -10.39 5.31 -26.02
C GLY A 172 -9.36 6.42 -26.06
N LEU A 173 -8.72 6.74 -24.92
CA LEU A 173 -7.62 7.70 -24.83
C LEU A 173 -6.48 7.31 -25.79
N TYR A 174 -6.04 6.04 -25.77
CA TYR A 174 -5.01 5.57 -26.69
C TYR A 174 -5.42 5.79 -28.16
N LEU A 175 -6.65 5.42 -28.51
CA LEU A 175 -7.16 5.55 -29.89
C LEU A 175 -7.30 7.03 -30.34
N SER A 176 -7.59 7.95 -29.44
CA SER A 176 -7.66 9.38 -29.77
C SER A 176 -6.31 9.98 -30.15
N TYR A 177 -5.20 9.38 -29.68
CA TYR A 177 -3.83 9.77 -30.03
C TYR A 177 -3.22 8.90 -31.16
N SER A 178 -3.90 7.82 -31.54
CA SER A 178 -3.42 6.92 -32.61
C SER A 178 -4.17 7.21 -33.91
N GLU A 179 -3.47 7.49 -34.99
CA GLU A 179 -4.08 7.77 -36.32
C GLU A 179 -4.58 6.49 -37.02
N LYS A 180 -4.32 5.32 -36.46
CA LYS A 180 -4.64 3.99 -37.03
C LYS A 180 -5.05 2.98 -35.96
N LEU A 181 -5.61 1.84 -36.40
CA LEU A 181 -5.87 0.73 -35.51
C LEU A 181 -4.56 0.27 -34.85
N PRO A 182 -4.54 0.16 -33.52
CA PRO A 182 -3.32 -0.16 -32.80
C PRO A 182 -2.89 -1.61 -33.04
N SER A 183 -1.57 -1.82 -33.00
CA SER A 183 -0.97 -3.15 -33.02
C SER A 183 -0.31 -3.46 -31.67
N VAL A 184 -0.19 -4.75 -31.33
CA VAL A 184 0.52 -5.16 -30.11
C VAL A 184 1.97 -4.64 -30.17
N ASN A 185 2.49 -4.15 -29.03
CA ASN A 185 3.77 -3.49 -28.85
C ASN A 185 3.86 -2.07 -29.48
N GLU A 186 2.79 -1.55 -30.04
CA GLU A 186 2.79 -0.15 -30.47
C GLU A 186 2.72 0.78 -29.27
N LYS A 187 3.41 1.92 -29.37
CA LYS A 187 3.60 2.87 -28.26
C LYS A 187 3.15 4.25 -28.63
N ILE A 188 2.54 4.91 -27.65
CA ILE A 188 2.31 6.36 -27.68
C ILE A 188 2.80 6.98 -26.38
N THR A 189 3.02 8.31 -26.41
CA THR A 189 3.32 9.07 -25.20
C THR A 189 2.21 10.09 -24.97
N VAL A 190 1.59 10.02 -23.80
CA VAL A 190 0.48 10.89 -23.40
C VAL A 190 0.74 11.37 -21.97
N HIS A 191 0.71 12.69 -21.75
CA HIS A 191 0.84 13.33 -20.43
C HIS A 191 2.04 12.85 -19.57
N GLY A 192 3.19 12.54 -20.21
CA GLY A 192 4.38 12.05 -19.51
C GLY A 192 4.33 10.56 -19.16
N LEU A 193 3.36 9.84 -19.70
CA LEU A 193 3.25 8.40 -19.64
C LEU A 193 3.54 7.78 -21.02
N GLU A 194 4.32 6.70 -21.06
CA GLU A 194 4.44 5.82 -22.22
C GLU A 194 3.38 4.72 -22.09
N LEU A 195 2.47 4.63 -23.05
CA LEU A 195 1.45 3.61 -23.15
C LEU A 195 1.83 2.63 -24.27
N THR A 196 2.01 1.37 -23.94
CA THR A 196 2.32 0.29 -24.89
C THR A 196 1.17 -0.70 -24.95
N VAL A 197 0.66 -0.98 -26.14
CA VAL A 197 -0.41 -1.98 -26.31
C VAL A 197 0.14 -3.37 -25.99
N SER A 198 -0.40 -4.03 -24.96
CA SER A 198 0.02 -5.38 -24.56
C SER A 198 -0.88 -6.48 -25.10
N ALA A 199 -2.19 -6.20 -25.23
CA ALA A 199 -3.13 -7.15 -25.83
C ALA A 199 -4.26 -6.43 -26.56
N ILE A 200 -4.79 -7.08 -27.61
CA ILE A 200 -5.94 -6.62 -28.39
C ILE A 200 -6.94 -7.76 -28.49
N ASP A 201 -8.21 -7.45 -28.25
CA ASP A 201 -9.34 -8.36 -28.48
C ASP A 201 -10.33 -7.73 -29.47
N ASN A 202 -10.60 -8.41 -30.58
CA ASN A 202 -11.61 -8.03 -31.60
C ASN A 202 -11.62 -6.53 -32.00
N ARG A 203 -10.46 -5.93 -32.24
CA ARG A 203 -10.24 -4.49 -32.57
C ARG A 203 -10.35 -3.54 -31.37
N ARG A 204 -10.43 -4.06 -30.16
CA ARG A 204 -10.39 -3.27 -28.93
C ARG A 204 -9.06 -3.50 -28.25
N ILE A 205 -8.51 -2.46 -27.65
CA ILE A 205 -7.38 -2.62 -26.74
C ILE A 205 -7.90 -3.31 -25.49
N ASP A 206 -7.38 -4.52 -25.23
CA ASP A 206 -7.70 -5.27 -24.03
C ASP A 206 -6.87 -4.81 -22.85
N SER A 207 -5.57 -4.62 -23.05
CA SER A 207 -4.67 -4.14 -22.03
C SER A 207 -3.50 -3.35 -22.59
N LEU A 208 -2.98 -2.46 -21.74
CA LEU A 208 -1.86 -1.57 -22.00
C LEU A 208 -0.81 -1.72 -20.88
N ILE A 209 0.47 -1.63 -21.24
CA ILE A 209 1.55 -1.39 -20.29
C ILE A 209 1.76 0.12 -20.24
N VAL A 210 1.63 0.69 -19.05
CA VAL A 210 1.83 2.12 -18.77
C VAL A 210 3.12 2.30 -18.00
N LYS A 211 3.97 3.24 -18.43
CA LYS A 211 5.24 3.57 -17.80
C LYS A 211 5.37 5.06 -17.60
N LYS A 212 5.70 5.51 -16.38
CA LYS A 212 6.07 6.92 -16.14
C LYS A 212 7.40 7.24 -16.80
N ILE A 213 7.41 8.27 -17.67
CA ILE A 213 8.63 8.80 -18.27
C ILE A 213 9.19 9.80 -17.29
N ALA A 214 10.40 9.55 -16.76
CA ALA A 214 11.08 10.53 -15.93
C ALA A 214 11.26 11.84 -16.75
N LYS A 215 10.79 12.97 -16.23
CA LYS A 215 11.19 14.27 -16.77
C LYS A 215 12.70 14.36 -16.61
N ILE A 216 13.42 14.34 -17.73
CA ILE A 216 14.82 14.74 -17.77
C ILE A 216 14.80 16.27 -17.57
N THR A 217 15.19 16.71 -16.37
CA THR A 217 15.43 18.13 -16.05
C THR A 217 16.87 18.42 -16.34
#